data_791e07d026f39b4180f107c4b3589628
#
_entry.id   791e07d026f39b4180f107c4b3589628
#
_cell.length_a   1.000
_cell.length_b   1.000
_cell.length_c   1.000
_cell.angle_alpha   90.00
_cell.angle_beta   90.00
_cell.angle_gamma   90.00
#
_symmetry.space_group_name_H-M   'P 1'
#
loop_
_entity.id
_entity.type
_entity.pdbx_description
1 polymer ?
#
loop_
_entity_poly.entity_id
_entity_poly.type
_entity_poly.pdbx_seq_one_letter_code
_entity_poly.pdbx_strand_id
1 'polypeptide(L)'
;VLARILLFVPCAGIAVAVAVAIAPDGYRVEAGTMSLAMVLTGLSSAWYMIGLGRAGLIVLYEILPRILATVVAAVVLLLWGQVIWYPVLLVVAAVLSVVWYLLRTVGMSALLEKRPGEIRQVMAFNRSAMATELVAGAYNSLAVTFVSLTTTTVQAANYVSGDKLYRIGQYSTSALGNALQGWVVEDDRTQFAERARRA
;
A
#
# COMPACT_ATOMS: atom_id res chain seq x y z
N VAL A 1 -11.80 7.55 -6.35
CA VAL A 1 -11.15 6.48 -7.14
C VAL A 1 -10.36 7.06 -8.30
N LEU A 2 -10.97 7.85 -9.20
CA LEU A 2 -10.31 8.41 -10.39
C LEU A 2 -9.03 9.19 -10.09
N ALA A 3 -9.01 10.04 -9.05
CA ALA A 3 -7.82 10.78 -8.65
C ALA A 3 -6.65 9.85 -8.28
N ARG A 4 -6.92 8.72 -7.63
CA ARG A 4 -5.90 7.72 -7.28
C ARG A 4 -5.37 6.98 -8.50
N ILE A 5 -6.26 6.61 -9.44
CA ILE A 5 -5.83 5.97 -10.70
C ILE A 5 -4.98 6.93 -11.51
N LEU A 6 -5.34 8.22 -11.57
CA LEU A 6 -4.56 9.24 -12.28
C LEU A 6 -3.15 9.42 -11.72
N LEU A 7 -3.02 9.39 -10.38
CA LEU A 7 -1.71 9.47 -9.71
C LEU A 7 -0.94 8.15 -9.79
N PHE A 8 -1.64 7.02 -9.81
CA PHE A 8 -1.02 5.70 -9.87
C PHE A 8 -0.15 5.52 -11.11
N VAL A 9 -0.63 5.93 -12.29
CA VAL A 9 0.08 5.71 -13.56
C VAL A 9 1.48 6.34 -13.56
N PRO A 10 1.65 7.66 -13.30
CA PRO A 10 2.99 8.25 -13.26
C PRO A 10 3.85 7.70 -12.12
N CYS A 11 3.27 7.46 -10.94
CA CYS A 11 4.01 6.89 -9.80
C CYS A 11 4.50 5.47 -10.11
N ALA A 12 3.67 4.64 -10.73
CA ALA A 12 4.06 3.29 -11.14
C ALA A 12 5.17 3.32 -12.20
N GLY A 13 5.06 4.20 -13.21
CA GLY A 13 6.09 4.37 -14.23
C GLY A 13 7.43 4.77 -13.64
N ILE A 14 7.46 5.78 -12.77
CA ILE A 14 8.69 6.24 -12.11
C ILE A 14 9.26 5.13 -11.21
N ALA A 15 8.43 4.50 -10.36
CA ALA A 15 8.88 3.50 -9.42
C ALA A 15 9.46 2.26 -10.13
N VAL A 16 8.81 1.78 -11.19
CA VAL A 16 9.31 0.67 -12.01
C VAL A 16 10.60 1.06 -12.73
N ALA A 17 10.67 2.23 -13.35
CA ALA A 17 11.87 2.70 -14.03
C ALA A 17 13.07 2.79 -13.08
N VAL A 18 12.88 3.36 -11.89
CA VAL A 18 13.94 3.45 -10.87
C VAL A 18 14.35 2.06 -10.39
N ALA A 19 13.39 1.17 -10.10
CA ALA A 19 13.69 -0.18 -9.64
C ALA A 19 14.49 -0.98 -10.68
N VAL A 20 14.12 -0.90 -11.95
CA VAL A 20 14.84 -1.55 -13.06
C VAL A 20 16.24 -0.95 -13.28
N ALA A 21 16.38 0.37 -13.11
CA ALA A 21 17.67 1.06 -13.28
C ALA A 21 18.68 0.71 -12.17
N ILE A 22 18.21 0.48 -10.95
CA ILE A 22 19.08 0.19 -9.78
C ILE A 22 19.32 -1.31 -9.61
N ALA A 23 18.44 -2.15 -10.16
CA ALA A 23 18.52 -3.59 -10.00
C ALA A 23 19.80 -4.18 -10.60
N PRO A 24 20.42 -5.17 -9.92
CA PRO A 24 21.53 -5.94 -10.48
C PRO A 24 21.14 -6.63 -11.77
N ASP A 25 22.13 -6.86 -12.63
CA ASP A 25 21.94 -7.60 -13.88
C ASP A 25 21.38 -9.02 -13.58
N GLY A 26 20.34 -9.40 -14.31
CA GLY A 26 19.64 -10.66 -14.14
C GLY A 26 18.38 -10.59 -13.25
N TYR A 27 18.19 -9.52 -12.46
CA TYR A 27 17.03 -9.35 -11.56
C TYR A 27 16.16 -8.14 -11.88
N ARG A 28 16.32 -7.53 -13.06
CA ARG A 28 15.58 -6.33 -13.45
C ARG A 28 14.08 -6.54 -13.56
N VAL A 29 13.67 -7.70 -14.05
CA VAL A 29 12.26 -8.04 -14.21
C VAL A 29 11.60 -8.24 -12.83
N GLU A 30 12.28 -8.95 -11.93
CA GLU A 30 11.82 -9.17 -10.56
C GLU A 30 11.69 -7.85 -9.79
N ALA A 31 12.71 -6.98 -9.89
CA ALA A 31 12.70 -5.68 -9.25
C ALA A 31 11.56 -4.79 -9.77
N GLY A 32 11.38 -4.72 -11.10
CA GLY A 32 10.30 -3.97 -11.73
C GLY A 32 8.92 -4.49 -11.32
N THR A 33 8.74 -5.82 -11.34
CA THR A 33 7.48 -6.46 -10.95
C THR A 33 7.18 -6.26 -9.46
N MET A 34 8.20 -6.35 -8.61
CA MET A 34 8.05 -6.10 -7.16
C MET A 34 7.70 -4.66 -6.88
N SER A 35 8.34 -3.70 -7.57
CA SER A 35 8.02 -2.28 -7.49
C SER A 35 6.57 -2.02 -7.90
N LEU A 36 6.09 -2.62 -8.98
CA LEU A 36 4.69 -2.54 -9.41
C LEU A 36 3.74 -3.11 -8.33
N ALA A 37 4.06 -4.26 -7.75
CA ALA A 37 3.27 -4.84 -6.66
C ALA A 37 3.15 -3.88 -5.48
N MET A 38 4.23 -3.19 -5.12
CA MET A 38 4.22 -2.21 -4.03
C MET A 38 3.38 -0.97 -4.37
N VAL A 39 3.50 -0.42 -5.56
CA VAL A 39 2.71 0.77 -5.97
C VAL A 39 1.22 0.44 -6.06
N LEU A 40 0.84 -0.79 -6.46
CA LEU A 40 -0.54 -1.25 -6.47
C LEU A 40 -1.20 -1.19 -5.08
N THR A 41 -0.42 -1.27 -4.00
CA THR A 41 -0.97 -1.08 -2.64
C THR A 41 -1.56 0.32 -2.43
N GLY A 42 -1.11 1.33 -3.18
CA GLY A 42 -1.67 2.68 -3.16
C GLY A 42 -3.13 2.76 -3.67
N LEU A 43 -3.59 1.75 -4.42
CA LEU A 43 -4.98 1.62 -4.85
C LEU A 43 -5.85 0.89 -3.82
N SER A 44 -5.31 0.56 -2.64
CA SER A 44 -6.01 -0.10 -1.53
C SER A 44 -7.35 0.57 -1.22
N SER A 45 -8.33 -0.25 -0.90
CA SER A 45 -9.67 0.17 -0.48
C SER A 45 -9.79 0.44 1.03
N ALA A 46 -8.73 0.19 1.79
CA ALA A 46 -8.74 0.24 3.26
C ALA A 46 -9.27 1.58 3.81
N TRP A 47 -8.85 2.71 3.22
CA TRP A 47 -9.31 4.05 3.61
C TRP A 47 -10.83 4.21 3.54
N TYR A 48 -11.47 3.63 2.53
CA TYR A 48 -12.93 3.71 2.36
C TYR A 48 -13.65 2.81 3.38
N MET A 49 -13.14 1.61 3.61
CA MET A 49 -13.69 0.66 4.59
C MET A 49 -13.55 1.18 6.02
N ILE A 50 -12.44 1.84 6.34
CA ILE A 50 -12.24 2.54 7.63
C ILE A 50 -13.27 3.66 7.78
N GLY A 51 -13.45 4.49 6.75
CA GLY A 51 -14.45 5.57 6.77
C GLY A 51 -15.90 5.09 6.92
N LEU A 52 -16.21 3.86 6.49
CA LEU A 52 -17.51 3.22 6.70
C LEU A 52 -17.66 2.49 8.04
N GLY A 53 -16.63 2.49 8.90
CA GLY A 53 -16.62 1.70 10.15
C GLY A 53 -16.61 0.17 9.93
N ARG A 54 -16.30 -0.30 8.71
CA ARG A 54 -16.32 -1.72 8.34
C ARG A 54 -14.91 -2.29 8.17
N ALA A 55 -14.04 -2.08 9.13
CA ALA A 55 -12.64 -2.51 9.10
C ALA A 55 -12.47 -4.02 8.85
N GLY A 56 -13.42 -4.86 9.29
CA GLY A 56 -13.38 -6.32 9.03
C GLY A 56 -13.37 -6.69 7.54
N LEU A 57 -13.93 -5.86 6.67
CA LEU A 57 -13.91 -6.10 5.23
C LEU A 57 -12.51 -5.91 4.62
N ILE A 58 -11.63 -5.15 5.27
CA ILE A 58 -10.23 -5.00 4.85
C ILE A 58 -9.53 -6.36 4.91
N VAL A 59 -9.80 -7.13 5.96
CA VAL A 59 -9.23 -8.48 6.11
C VAL A 59 -9.62 -9.35 4.92
N LEU A 60 -10.89 -9.32 4.54
CA LEU A 60 -11.41 -10.17 3.46
C LEU A 60 -10.91 -9.75 2.07
N TYR A 61 -10.93 -8.43 1.78
CA TYR A 61 -10.65 -7.92 0.43
C TYR A 61 -9.17 -7.63 0.17
N GLU A 62 -8.37 -7.43 1.21
CA GLU A 62 -6.98 -7.01 1.04
C GLU A 62 -5.99 -7.93 1.74
N ILE A 63 -6.19 -8.23 3.03
CA ILE A 63 -5.22 -9.00 3.81
C ILE A 63 -5.21 -10.47 3.38
N LEU A 64 -6.39 -11.09 3.29
CA LEU A 64 -6.52 -12.51 2.96
C LEU A 64 -5.96 -12.86 1.57
N PRO A 65 -6.29 -12.14 0.48
CA PRO A 65 -5.69 -12.41 -0.84
C PRO A 65 -4.17 -12.27 -0.83
N ARG A 66 -3.63 -11.31 -0.08
CA ARG A 66 -2.19 -11.08 0.02
C ARG A 66 -1.49 -12.20 0.80
N ILE A 67 -2.06 -12.66 1.90
CA ILE A 67 -1.55 -13.81 2.65
C ILE A 67 -1.56 -15.06 1.77
N LEU A 68 -2.68 -15.35 1.09
CA LEU A 68 -2.78 -16.50 0.19
C LEU A 68 -1.75 -16.44 -0.93
N ALA A 69 -1.58 -15.27 -1.57
CA ALA A 69 -0.56 -15.08 -2.60
C ALA A 69 0.86 -15.33 -2.06
N THR A 70 1.15 -14.86 -0.84
CA THR A 70 2.46 -15.06 -0.22
C THR A 70 2.70 -16.55 0.09
N VAL A 71 1.71 -17.26 0.62
CA VAL A 71 1.83 -18.71 0.89
C VAL A 71 2.00 -19.49 -0.41
N VAL A 72 1.19 -19.21 -1.42
CA VAL A 72 1.32 -19.85 -2.74
C VAL A 72 2.69 -19.55 -3.36
N ALA A 73 3.15 -18.30 -3.28
CA ALA A 73 4.46 -17.93 -3.79
C ALA A 73 5.60 -18.66 -3.08
N ALA A 74 5.51 -18.86 -1.76
CA ALA A 74 6.48 -19.62 -1.01
C ALA A 74 6.52 -21.10 -1.47
N VAL A 75 5.36 -21.72 -1.67
CA VAL A 75 5.28 -23.09 -2.18
C VAL A 75 5.87 -23.19 -3.61
N VAL A 76 5.48 -22.27 -4.49
CA VAL A 76 5.98 -22.21 -5.87
C VAL A 76 7.49 -22.01 -5.91
N LEU A 77 8.02 -21.14 -5.05
CA LEU A 77 9.46 -20.92 -4.94
C LEU A 77 10.21 -22.17 -4.48
N LEU A 78 9.66 -22.92 -3.53
CA LEU A 78 10.24 -24.19 -3.07
C LEU A 78 10.24 -25.27 -4.15
N LEU A 79 9.22 -25.31 -5.01
CA LEU A 79 9.09 -26.31 -6.06
C LEU A 79 9.91 -25.99 -7.32
N TRP A 80 9.96 -24.73 -7.73
CA TRP A 80 10.54 -24.30 -9.01
C TRP A 80 11.80 -23.44 -8.89
N GLY A 81 12.13 -22.95 -7.69
CA GLY A 81 13.33 -22.17 -7.42
C GLY A 81 13.40 -20.79 -8.08
N GLN A 82 12.35 -20.34 -8.76
CA GLN A 82 12.34 -19.08 -9.49
C GLN A 82 11.72 -17.96 -8.66
N VAL A 83 12.53 -16.95 -8.33
CA VAL A 83 12.12 -15.82 -7.47
C VAL A 83 11.03 -14.95 -8.10
N ILE A 84 10.93 -14.91 -9.43
CA ILE A 84 9.96 -14.08 -10.17
C ILE A 84 8.49 -14.37 -9.78
N TRP A 85 8.17 -15.60 -9.38
CA TRP A 85 6.81 -15.96 -9.00
C TRP A 85 6.28 -15.20 -7.79
N TYR A 86 7.17 -14.81 -6.87
CA TYR A 86 6.76 -14.05 -5.69
C TYR A 86 6.16 -12.69 -6.03
N PRO A 87 6.86 -11.77 -6.73
CA PRO A 87 6.27 -10.49 -7.12
C PRO A 87 5.09 -10.63 -8.10
N VAL A 88 5.11 -11.60 -9.01
CA VAL A 88 3.99 -11.84 -9.94
C VAL A 88 2.71 -12.20 -9.19
N LEU A 89 2.76 -13.13 -8.24
CA LEU A 89 1.59 -13.51 -7.45
C LEU A 89 1.08 -12.36 -6.57
N LEU A 90 1.97 -11.52 -6.04
CA LEU A 90 1.56 -10.31 -5.32
C LEU A 90 0.85 -9.30 -6.22
N VAL A 91 1.33 -9.08 -7.45
CA VAL A 91 0.66 -8.22 -8.44
C VAL A 91 -0.73 -8.79 -8.75
N VAL A 92 -0.84 -10.08 -9.04
CA VAL A 92 -2.12 -10.74 -9.32
C VAL A 92 -3.09 -10.57 -8.15
N ALA A 93 -2.64 -10.84 -6.92
CA ALA A 93 -3.47 -10.66 -5.74
C ALA A 93 -3.92 -9.21 -5.54
N ALA A 94 -3.02 -8.24 -5.74
CA ALA A 94 -3.36 -6.83 -5.61
C ALA A 94 -4.38 -6.39 -6.67
N VAL A 95 -4.21 -6.80 -7.93
CA VAL A 95 -5.16 -6.49 -9.00
C VAL A 95 -6.52 -7.14 -8.73
N LEU A 96 -6.55 -8.42 -8.33
CA LEU A 96 -7.80 -9.12 -8.00
C LEU A 96 -8.52 -8.44 -6.83
N SER A 97 -7.80 -8.04 -5.80
CA SER A 97 -8.36 -7.31 -4.64
C SER A 97 -9.01 -5.99 -5.07
N VAL A 98 -8.29 -5.18 -5.87
CA VAL A 98 -8.80 -3.90 -6.36
C VAL A 98 -10.02 -4.10 -7.27
N VAL A 99 -9.95 -5.03 -8.22
CA VAL A 99 -11.06 -5.31 -9.15
C VAL A 99 -12.28 -5.82 -8.38
N TRP A 100 -12.10 -6.77 -7.48
CA TRP A 100 -13.20 -7.31 -6.68
C TRP A 100 -13.89 -6.22 -5.85
N TYR A 101 -13.08 -5.39 -5.18
CA TYR A 101 -13.61 -4.24 -4.44
C TYR A 101 -14.39 -3.27 -5.33
N LEU A 102 -13.83 -2.88 -6.49
CA LEU A 102 -14.47 -1.95 -7.42
C LEU A 102 -15.81 -2.48 -7.92
N LEU A 103 -15.87 -3.75 -8.29
CA LEU A 103 -17.09 -4.39 -8.79
C LEU A 103 -18.18 -4.49 -7.72
N ARG A 104 -17.80 -4.77 -6.46
CA ARG A 104 -18.75 -4.97 -5.36
C ARG A 104 -19.24 -3.67 -4.72
N THR A 105 -18.41 -2.64 -4.66
CA THR A 105 -18.68 -1.45 -3.84
C THR A 105 -18.99 -0.20 -4.66
N VAL A 106 -18.27 0.01 -5.76
CA VAL A 106 -18.38 1.25 -6.54
C VAL A 106 -19.37 1.09 -7.69
N GLY A 107 -19.45 -0.10 -8.27
CA GLY A 107 -20.20 -0.36 -9.50
C GLY A 107 -19.53 0.26 -10.72
N MET A 108 -19.75 -0.33 -11.89
CA MET A 108 -19.12 0.13 -13.14
C MET A 108 -19.60 1.54 -13.57
N SER A 109 -20.83 1.92 -13.24
CA SER A 109 -21.42 3.21 -13.58
C SER A 109 -20.74 4.39 -12.90
N ALA A 110 -20.36 4.26 -11.63
CA ALA A 110 -19.71 5.33 -10.88
C ALA A 110 -18.26 5.57 -11.31
N LEU A 111 -17.60 4.57 -11.92
CA LEU A 111 -16.25 4.72 -12.50
C LEU A 111 -16.24 5.54 -13.78
N LEU A 112 -17.35 5.55 -14.51
CA LEU A 112 -17.49 6.25 -15.80
C LEU A 112 -17.94 7.71 -15.63
N GLU A 113 -18.41 8.10 -14.45
CA GLU A 113 -18.85 9.47 -14.17
C GLU A 113 -17.65 10.40 -14.02
N LYS A 114 -17.29 11.07 -15.12
CA LYS A 114 -16.15 12.01 -15.17
C LYS A 114 -16.59 13.37 -14.64
N ARG A 115 -16.06 13.78 -13.47
CA ARG A 115 -16.20 15.15 -12.94
C ARG A 115 -14.81 15.76 -12.68
N PRO A 116 -14.14 16.27 -13.72
CA PRO A 116 -12.74 16.73 -13.61
C PRO A 116 -12.54 17.86 -12.59
N GLY A 117 -13.55 18.72 -12.39
CA GLY A 117 -13.51 19.78 -11.38
C GLY A 117 -13.43 19.26 -9.95
N GLU A 118 -14.11 18.17 -9.64
CA GLU A 118 -14.07 17.54 -8.31
C GLU A 118 -12.71 16.91 -8.03
N ILE A 119 -12.06 16.33 -9.04
CA ILE A 119 -10.72 15.72 -8.87
C ILE A 119 -9.71 16.77 -8.41
N ARG A 120 -9.70 17.94 -9.06
CA ARG A 120 -8.79 19.04 -8.70
C ARG A 120 -9.08 19.56 -7.28
N GLN A 121 -10.34 19.68 -6.91
CA GLN A 121 -10.74 20.12 -5.57
C GLN A 121 -10.33 19.13 -4.49
N VAL A 122 -10.54 17.82 -4.71
CA VAL A 122 -10.09 16.76 -3.79
C VAL A 122 -8.58 16.74 -3.64
N MET A 123 -7.83 16.89 -4.74
CA MET A 123 -6.36 16.96 -4.68
C MET A 123 -5.87 18.21 -3.94
N ALA A 124 -6.49 19.37 -4.19
CA ALA A 124 -6.14 20.61 -3.50
C ALA A 124 -6.44 20.53 -1.99
N PHE A 125 -7.55 19.92 -1.61
CA PHE A 125 -7.93 19.72 -0.21
C PHE A 125 -6.95 18.78 0.52
N ASN A 126 -6.53 17.70 -0.13
CA ASN A 126 -5.66 16.70 0.49
C ASN A 126 -4.15 16.97 0.30
N ARG A 127 -3.75 18.09 -0.30
CA ARG A 127 -2.34 18.37 -0.63
C ARG A 127 -1.40 18.30 0.59
N SER A 128 -1.85 18.80 1.74
CA SER A 128 -1.07 18.79 2.98
C SER A 128 -0.87 17.36 3.49
N ALA A 129 -1.94 16.57 3.56
CA ALA A 129 -1.86 15.16 3.94
C ALA A 129 -0.99 14.36 2.97
N MET A 130 -1.12 14.60 1.66
CA MET A 130 -0.25 13.97 0.65
C MET A 130 1.22 14.34 0.85
N ALA A 131 1.53 15.61 1.14
CA ALA A 131 2.90 16.04 1.39
C ALA A 131 3.47 15.38 2.65
N THR A 132 2.70 15.31 3.71
CA THR A 132 3.11 14.64 4.96
C THR A 132 3.41 13.16 4.72
N GLU A 133 2.54 12.44 4.01
CA GLU A 133 2.74 11.03 3.68
C GLU A 133 3.94 10.81 2.76
N LEU A 134 4.17 11.70 1.79
CA LEU A 134 5.35 11.64 0.93
C LEU A 134 6.64 11.82 1.73
N VAL A 135 6.69 12.79 2.63
CA VAL A 135 7.87 13.03 3.49
C VAL A 135 8.10 11.85 4.44
N ALA A 136 7.04 11.35 5.08
CA ALA A 136 7.13 10.18 5.96
C ALA A 136 7.59 8.92 5.19
N GLY A 137 7.05 8.69 4.01
CA GLY A 137 7.44 7.58 3.13
C GLY A 137 8.90 7.71 2.66
N ALA A 138 9.32 8.91 2.25
CA ALA A 138 10.71 9.18 1.88
C ALA A 138 11.66 8.95 3.05
N TYR A 139 11.36 9.48 4.23
CA TYR A 139 12.15 9.27 5.44
C TYR A 139 12.32 7.78 5.77
N ASN A 140 11.24 7.02 5.75
CA ASN A 140 11.27 5.58 6.02
C ASN A 140 12.06 4.78 4.97
N SER A 141 12.12 5.27 3.73
CA SER A 141 12.85 4.60 2.64
C SER A 141 14.32 4.99 2.58
N LEU A 142 14.67 6.20 3.01
CA LEU A 142 16.04 6.72 2.95
C LEU A 142 17.01 5.84 3.74
N ALA A 143 16.65 5.41 4.94
CA ALA A 143 17.53 4.58 5.79
C ALA A 143 17.92 3.27 5.07
N VAL A 144 16.93 2.57 4.51
CA VAL A 144 17.16 1.33 3.74
C VAL A 144 18.00 1.61 2.50
N THR A 145 17.72 2.70 1.79
CA THR A 145 18.46 3.08 0.58
C THR A 145 19.92 3.39 0.90
N PHE A 146 20.19 4.20 1.91
CA PHE A 146 21.55 4.52 2.32
C PHE A 146 22.35 3.27 2.72
N VAL A 147 21.76 2.40 3.55
CA VAL A 147 22.41 1.15 3.94
C VAL A 147 22.68 0.29 2.71
N SER A 148 21.74 0.16 1.78
CA SER A 148 21.92 -0.63 0.57
C SER A 148 23.00 -0.09 -0.37
N LEU A 149 23.22 1.22 -0.40
CA LEU A 149 24.25 1.87 -1.22
C LEU A 149 25.64 1.87 -0.58
N THR A 150 25.74 1.79 0.75
CA THR A 150 26.99 1.97 1.49
C THR A 150 27.56 0.69 2.08
N THR A 151 26.79 -0.41 2.09
CA THR A 151 27.18 -1.68 2.70
C THR A 151 27.17 -2.84 1.72
N THR A 152 27.72 -3.98 2.15
CA THR A 152 27.68 -5.22 1.37
C THR A 152 26.24 -5.76 1.27
N THR A 153 25.95 -6.52 0.22
CA THR A 153 24.63 -7.14 0.00
C THR A 153 24.13 -7.93 1.19
N VAL A 154 25.02 -8.64 1.90
CA VAL A 154 24.67 -9.43 3.09
C VAL A 154 24.26 -8.54 4.26
N GLN A 155 25.01 -7.47 4.50
CA GLN A 155 24.70 -6.51 5.57
C GLN A 155 23.40 -5.76 5.28
N ALA A 156 23.21 -5.35 4.02
CA ALA A 156 21.95 -4.71 3.57
C ALA A 156 20.75 -5.66 3.76
N ALA A 157 20.89 -6.94 3.41
CA ALA A 157 19.83 -7.94 3.59
C ALA A 157 19.48 -8.14 5.09
N ASN A 158 20.48 -8.20 5.96
CA ASN A 158 20.27 -8.29 7.41
C ASN A 158 19.55 -7.06 7.96
N TYR A 159 19.96 -5.86 7.54
CA TYR A 159 19.30 -4.61 7.93
C TYR A 159 17.83 -4.57 7.46
N VAL A 160 17.57 -4.90 6.21
CA VAL A 160 16.21 -4.95 5.66
C VAL A 160 15.33 -5.97 6.41
N SER A 161 15.90 -7.09 6.84
CA SER A 161 15.18 -8.08 7.65
C SER A 161 14.81 -7.53 9.02
N GLY A 162 15.71 -6.81 9.67
CA GLY A 162 15.44 -6.09 10.93
C GLY A 162 14.40 -4.98 10.76
N ASP A 163 14.50 -4.19 9.68
CA ASP A 163 13.52 -3.13 9.35
C ASP A 163 12.11 -3.71 9.13
N LYS A 164 11.98 -4.89 8.52
CA LYS A 164 10.70 -5.58 8.40
C LYS A 164 10.06 -5.93 9.74
N LEU A 165 10.85 -6.41 10.70
CA LEU A 165 10.37 -6.69 12.07
C LEU A 165 9.89 -5.41 12.76
N TYR A 166 10.67 -4.33 12.66
CA TYR A 166 10.29 -3.02 13.19
C TYR A 166 8.95 -2.53 12.58
N ARG A 167 8.77 -2.68 11.28
CA ARG A 167 7.52 -2.30 10.58
C ARG A 167 6.32 -3.12 11.04
N ILE A 168 6.49 -4.38 11.42
CA ILE A 168 5.39 -5.17 12.00
C ILE A 168 4.88 -4.50 13.29
N GLY A 169 5.80 -4.04 14.16
CA GLY A 169 5.42 -3.28 15.36
C GLY A 169 4.68 -1.97 15.02
N GLN A 170 5.17 -1.21 14.04
CA GLN A 170 4.51 0.02 13.59
C GLN A 170 3.10 -0.25 13.03
N TYR A 171 2.93 -1.28 12.22
CA TYR A 171 1.61 -1.63 11.66
C TYR A 171 0.62 -2.05 12.74
N SER A 172 1.08 -2.75 13.78
CA SER A 172 0.22 -3.11 14.93
C SER A 172 -0.30 -1.86 15.64
N THR A 173 0.57 -0.88 15.89
CA THR A 173 0.19 0.40 16.51
C THR A 173 -0.74 1.22 15.60
N SER A 174 -0.46 1.26 14.28
CA SER A 174 -1.29 1.95 13.30
C SER A 174 -2.68 1.30 13.16
N ALA A 175 -2.77 -0.03 13.24
CA ALA A 175 -4.04 -0.75 13.20
C ALA A 175 -4.92 -0.36 14.40
N LEU A 176 -4.33 -0.23 15.60
CA LEU A 176 -5.04 0.25 16.80
C LEU A 176 -5.53 1.69 16.61
N GLY A 177 -4.67 2.59 16.12
CA GLY A 177 -5.06 3.97 15.82
C GLY A 177 -6.22 4.06 14.82
N ASN A 178 -6.17 3.26 13.74
CA ASN A 178 -7.23 3.21 12.74
C ASN A 178 -8.56 2.66 13.30
N ALA A 179 -8.51 1.69 14.20
CA ALA A 179 -9.69 1.16 14.87
C ALA A 179 -10.35 2.21 15.77
N LEU A 180 -9.54 3.02 16.46
CA LEU A 180 -10.02 4.09 17.33
C LEU A 180 -10.58 5.28 16.54
N GLN A 181 -10.06 5.57 15.34
CA GLN A 181 -10.56 6.68 14.51
C GLN A 181 -12.06 6.58 14.22
N GLY A 182 -12.54 5.39 13.85
CA GLY A 182 -13.97 5.16 13.61
C GLY A 182 -14.80 5.50 14.86
N TRP A 183 -14.37 5.04 16.02
CA TRP A 183 -15.05 5.29 17.28
C TRP A 183 -15.05 6.75 17.72
N VAL A 184 -13.93 7.48 17.49
CA VAL A 184 -13.82 8.91 17.84
C VAL A 184 -14.72 9.78 16.97
N VAL A 185 -14.91 9.42 15.69
CA VAL A 185 -15.65 10.25 14.70
C VAL A 185 -17.15 9.93 14.68
N GLU A 186 -17.57 8.78 15.19
CA GLU A 186 -18.92 8.22 15.01
C GLU A 186 -20.01 8.97 15.79
N ASP A 187 -19.67 9.92 16.69
CA ASP A 187 -20.64 10.55 17.56
C ASP A 187 -20.66 12.08 17.47
N ASP A 188 -21.75 12.66 18.01
CA ASP A 188 -22.05 14.10 17.99
C ASP A 188 -20.84 14.95 18.40
N ARG A 189 -20.67 16.10 17.77
CA ARG A 189 -19.54 17.05 17.97
C ARG A 189 -19.26 17.38 19.44
N THR A 190 -20.26 17.28 20.31
CA THR A 190 -20.16 17.51 21.76
C THR A 190 -19.34 16.44 22.48
N GLN A 191 -19.35 15.21 22.02
CA GLN A 191 -18.62 14.08 22.62
C GLN A 191 -17.24 13.83 21.98
N PHE A 192 -16.99 14.43 20.81
CA PHE A 192 -15.72 14.26 20.09
C PHE A 192 -14.49 14.60 20.94
N ALA A 193 -14.53 15.77 21.63
CA ALA A 193 -13.39 16.21 22.44
C ALA A 193 -13.14 15.32 23.65
N GLU A 194 -14.17 14.73 24.22
CA GLU A 194 -14.05 13.82 25.36
C GLU A 194 -13.52 12.45 24.93
N ARG A 195 -14.01 11.92 23.81
CA ARG A 195 -13.53 10.66 23.25
C ARG A 195 -12.11 10.74 22.73
N ALA A 196 -11.74 11.86 22.09
CA ALA A 196 -10.38 12.11 21.65
C ALA A 196 -9.37 12.22 22.80
N ARG A 197 -9.81 12.58 24.02
CA ARG A 197 -8.95 12.56 25.21
C ARG A 197 -8.79 11.18 25.84
N ARG A 198 -9.74 10.27 25.57
CA ARG A 198 -9.73 8.90 26.11
C ARG A 198 -9.02 7.90 25.17
N ALA A 199 -8.86 8.22 23.87
CA ALA A 199 -8.15 7.43 22.89
C ALA A 199 -6.64 7.69 22.91
#